data_f4bb9cd2b0a97f1685c6733618bb960b
#
_entry.id   f4bb9cd2b0a97f1685c6733618bb960b
#
_cell.length_a   1.000
_cell.length_b   1.000
_cell.length_c   1.000
_cell.angle_alpha   90.00
_cell.angle_beta   90.00
_cell.angle_gamma   90.00
#
_symmetry.space_group_name_H-M   'P 1'
#
loop_
_entity.id
_entity.type
_entity.pdbx_description
1 polymer ?
#
loop_
_entity_poly.entity_id
_entity_poly.type
_entity_poly.pdbx_seq_one_letter_code
_entity_poly.pdbx_strand_id
1 'polypeptide(L)'
;MATLCAGIGATAIALGRPVHERPAANVLAAGSRVSVAAKWRFKVDTVKRGEPLVAVLERAGVPRHEAVRVLRESQAIDARKIRAGTTITSKISHDSGASEVVLQLAIDRLVRFTRRTVAGSRSDWTETEETLAWTTDTVVVGGVVTSTLTGAIAEGADAFPAQVRTEVAYALADILEYRVDLSRDLRQGDTIKVLMERQRAPNGAVRPGDVIAARLTVDGRRVETMRFAHGTSAGAKASYFDGEGKSMRAAFLRAPLAFRRISSVFGLRRHPILGTLRAHQGMDYAAARGTPVRALGDGTVIFAGWKGGYGRVLEIRHRNGFVTRYGHLNGFAPGIRRGSSVSISRTVAFVGTTGLSTAPHLHFEVLVNGKHRDPRVALRNVTGEPLAAGQRATFEDLKARLFSRLDSPTATNTAAAPVVSRVDGD
;
A
#
# COMPACT_ATOMS: atom_id res chain seq x y z
N MET A 1 80.59 -6.39 -30.26
CA MET A 1 81.08 -4.98 -30.07
C MET A 1 79.99 -4.12 -29.54
N ALA A 2 80.29 -3.46 -28.42
CA ALA A 2 79.61 -2.28 -27.79
C ALA A 2 78.14 -2.41 -27.40
N THR A 3 77.85 -2.75 -26.22
CA THR A 3 77.54 -2.04 -24.97
C THR A 3 76.90 -0.66 -25.13
N LEU A 4 75.66 -0.49 -24.70
CA LEU A 4 75.26 0.68 -23.90
C LEU A 4 74.00 0.34 -23.06
N CYS A 5 74.15 0.48 -21.76
CA CYS A 5 73.10 0.49 -20.78
C CYS A 5 72.31 1.81 -20.80
N ALA A 6 70.98 1.76 -20.68
CA ALA A 6 70.23 2.93 -20.19
C ALA A 6 69.07 2.43 -19.30
N GLY A 7 68.98 3.03 -18.17
CA GLY A 7 68.20 2.60 -17.01
C GLY A 7 66.67 2.72 -17.16
N ILE A 8 66.00 1.85 -16.48
CA ILE A 8 64.56 1.77 -16.34
C ILE A 8 64.20 2.60 -15.09
N GLY A 9 63.57 3.73 -15.29
CA GLY A 9 62.89 4.45 -14.25
C GLY A 9 61.49 3.87 -14.04
N ALA A 10 61.23 3.20 -12.94
CA ALA A 10 59.93 2.75 -12.53
C ALA A 10 59.10 3.94 -12.01
N THR A 11 58.12 4.34 -12.77
CA THR A 11 57.11 5.32 -12.31
C THR A 11 56.01 4.57 -11.62
N ALA A 12 55.95 4.63 -10.29
CA ALA A 12 54.85 4.14 -9.50
C ALA A 12 53.64 5.06 -9.69
N ILE A 13 52.55 4.54 -10.27
CA ILE A 13 51.27 5.22 -10.35
C ILE A 13 50.59 5.02 -8.99
N ALA A 14 50.62 6.08 -8.17
CA ALA A 14 49.82 6.14 -6.94
C ALA A 14 48.35 6.36 -7.31
N LEU A 15 47.52 5.34 -7.02
CA LEU A 15 46.07 5.46 -7.07
C LEU A 15 45.61 6.44 -5.96
N GLY A 16 45.31 7.68 -6.39
CA GLY A 16 44.75 8.69 -5.54
C GLY A 16 43.35 8.31 -5.06
N ARG A 17 43.16 8.24 -3.75
CA ARG A 17 41.85 8.26 -3.11
C ARG A 17 41.17 9.60 -3.39
N PRO A 18 39.85 9.66 -3.61
CA PRO A 18 39.17 10.94 -3.73
C PRO A 18 39.24 11.67 -2.39
N VAL A 19 39.89 12.81 -2.42
CA VAL A 19 39.91 13.78 -1.32
C VAL A 19 38.54 14.45 -1.28
N HIS A 20 37.82 14.25 -0.20
CA HIS A 20 36.67 15.09 0.12
C HIS A 20 37.18 16.52 0.31
N GLU A 21 36.87 17.39 -0.64
CA GLU A 21 37.07 18.83 -0.48
C GLU A 21 36.18 19.33 0.67
N ARG A 22 36.81 19.65 1.78
CA ARG A 22 36.23 20.50 2.81
C ARG A 22 36.25 21.93 2.28
N PRO A 23 35.14 22.69 2.36
CA PRO A 23 35.17 24.09 2.01
C PRO A 23 36.24 24.83 2.85
N ALA A 24 37.08 25.60 2.19
CA ALA A 24 38.15 26.37 2.77
C ALA A 24 37.61 27.24 3.90
N ALA A 25 38.14 27.01 5.11
CA ALA A 25 37.94 27.91 6.23
C ALA A 25 38.70 29.21 5.92
N ASN A 26 37.97 30.29 5.73
CA ASN A 26 38.53 31.63 5.70
C ASN A 26 39.22 31.91 7.06
N VAL A 27 40.54 31.99 7.02
CA VAL A 27 41.33 32.51 8.12
C VAL A 27 41.14 34.04 8.12
N LEU A 28 40.18 34.51 8.88
CA LEU A 28 40.06 35.88 9.30
C LEU A 28 40.67 36.02 10.69
N ALA A 29 41.51 37.08 10.84
CA ALA A 29 42.36 37.43 11.94
C ALA A 29 41.72 37.29 13.36
N ALA A 30 42.61 37.08 14.33
CA ALA A 30 42.31 37.02 15.75
C ALA A 30 41.63 38.31 16.27
N GLY A 31 40.31 38.33 16.14
CA GLY A 31 39.40 39.19 16.87
C GLY A 31 38.64 38.31 17.84
N SER A 32 38.55 38.73 19.08
CA SER A 32 37.88 38.08 20.19
C SER A 32 36.56 37.39 19.72
N ARG A 33 36.56 36.07 19.62
CA ARG A 33 35.34 35.31 19.41
C ARG A 33 34.48 35.45 20.67
N VAL A 34 33.62 36.42 20.72
CA VAL A 34 32.46 36.35 21.62
C VAL A 34 31.66 35.17 21.13
N SER A 35 31.87 34.02 21.76
CA SER A 35 30.97 32.87 21.60
C SER A 35 29.63 33.31 22.16
N VAL A 36 28.74 33.77 21.26
CA VAL A 36 27.34 33.93 21.62
C VAL A 36 26.85 32.51 21.86
N ALA A 37 26.83 32.07 23.11
CA ALA A 37 26.27 30.79 23.51
C ALA A 37 24.88 30.71 22.91
N ALA A 38 24.62 29.64 22.15
CA ALA A 38 23.34 29.49 21.47
C ALA A 38 22.22 29.60 22.52
N LYS A 39 21.39 30.62 22.40
CA LYS A 39 20.33 30.97 23.36
C LYS A 39 19.32 29.85 23.55
N TRP A 40 19.38 28.82 22.70
CA TRP A 40 18.44 27.70 22.62
C TRP A 40 19.16 26.38 22.40
N ARG A 41 18.61 25.31 23.02
CA ARG A 41 18.99 23.93 22.73
C ARG A 41 17.77 23.14 22.28
N PHE A 42 17.95 22.23 21.34
CA PHE A 42 16.93 21.28 20.95
C PHE A 42 17.15 19.96 21.67
N LYS A 43 16.07 19.37 22.17
CA LYS A 43 16.07 18.03 22.78
C LYS A 43 15.05 17.18 22.07
N VAL A 44 15.47 15.99 21.64
CA VAL A 44 14.59 14.96 21.07
C VAL A 44 14.47 13.84 22.10
N ASP A 45 13.24 13.39 22.34
CA ASP A 45 12.91 12.33 23.27
C ASP A 45 11.76 11.48 22.72
N THR A 46 11.43 10.36 23.37
CA THR A 46 10.33 9.50 22.98
C THR A 46 9.47 9.12 24.18
N VAL A 47 8.17 8.91 23.93
CA VAL A 47 7.24 8.38 24.92
C VAL A 47 7.57 6.93 25.22
N LYS A 48 7.79 6.58 26.49
CA LYS A 48 8.03 5.19 26.92
C LYS A 48 6.70 4.47 27.15
N ARG A 49 6.74 3.14 27.14
CA ARG A 49 5.56 2.33 27.39
C ARG A 49 4.99 2.57 28.80
N GLY A 50 3.71 2.95 28.89
CA GLY A 50 3.03 3.21 30.16
C GLY A 50 3.40 4.54 30.84
N GLU A 51 4.21 5.38 30.19
CA GLU A 51 4.62 6.66 30.72
C GLU A 51 3.48 7.71 30.58
N PRO A 52 3.10 8.42 31.66
CA PRO A 52 2.12 9.49 31.58
C PRO A 52 2.67 10.67 30.74
N LEU A 53 1.84 11.20 29.85
CA LEU A 53 2.27 12.28 28.94
C LEU A 53 2.70 13.56 29.71
N VAL A 54 2.16 13.79 30.91
CA VAL A 54 2.62 14.87 31.80
C VAL A 54 4.12 14.71 32.13
N ALA A 55 4.55 13.50 32.49
CA ALA A 55 5.96 13.24 32.81
C ALA A 55 6.87 13.42 31.59
N VAL A 56 6.36 13.09 30.40
CA VAL A 56 7.10 13.32 29.14
C VAL A 56 7.28 14.80 28.86
N LEU A 57 6.24 15.63 29.07
CA LEU A 57 6.32 17.08 28.91
C LEU A 57 7.23 17.72 29.97
N GLU A 58 7.20 17.24 31.22
CA GLU A 58 8.15 17.67 32.26
C GLU A 58 9.61 17.40 31.82
N ARG A 59 9.87 16.22 31.31
CA ARG A 59 11.18 15.83 30.78
C ARG A 59 11.59 16.64 29.55
N ALA A 60 10.61 17.12 28.78
CA ALA A 60 10.78 18.06 27.66
C ALA A 60 11.04 19.52 28.12
N GLY A 61 11.00 19.80 29.42
CA GLY A 61 11.29 21.10 30.00
C GLY A 61 10.05 21.98 30.24
N VAL A 62 8.85 21.41 30.23
CA VAL A 62 7.60 22.09 30.57
C VAL A 62 7.33 21.93 32.08
N PRO A 63 7.12 22.99 32.86
CA PRO A 63 6.74 22.89 34.27
C PRO A 63 5.48 22.04 34.46
N ARG A 64 5.46 21.18 35.50
CA ARG A 64 4.36 20.21 35.72
C ARG A 64 2.97 20.84 35.70
N HIS A 65 2.78 21.99 36.36
CA HIS A 65 1.51 22.66 36.41
C HIS A 65 1.04 23.19 35.02
N GLU A 66 2.01 23.60 34.18
CA GLU A 66 1.75 23.99 32.79
C GLU A 66 1.45 22.74 31.93
N ALA A 67 2.19 21.66 32.10
CA ALA A 67 1.98 20.41 31.37
C ALA A 67 0.57 19.84 31.62
N VAL A 68 0.11 19.84 32.88
CA VAL A 68 -1.26 19.40 33.22
C VAL A 68 -2.32 20.27 32.56
N ARG A 69 -2.10 21.60 32.57
CA ARG A 69 -3.03 22.56 31.94
C ARG A 69 -3.09 22.35 30.42
N VAL A 70 -1.94 22.34 29.76
CA VAL A 70 -1.81 22.12 28.30
C VAL A 70 -2.55 20.87 27.88
N LEU A 71 -2.34 19.75 28.57
CA LEU A 71 -2.99 18.48 28.22
C LEU A 71 -4.49 18.45 28.51
N ARG A 72 -4.96 19.24 29.49
CA ARG A 72 -6.39 19.36 29.78
C ARG A 72 -7.10 20.20 28.71
N GLU A 73 -6.46 21.25 28.23
CA GLU A 73 -7.00 22.21 27.26
C GLU A 73 -6.81 21.75 25.81
N SER A 74 -5.89 20.80 25.56
CA SER A 74 -5.60 20.28 24.23
C SER A 74 -6.82 19.60 23.60
N GLN A 75 -7.11 19.97 22.36
CA GLN A 75 -8.14 19.36 21.53
C GLN A 75 -7.54 18.32 20.54
N ALA A 76 -6.29 18.50 20.16
CA ALA A 76 -5.61 17.61 19.21
C ALA A 76 -5.02 16.35 19.86
N ILE A 77 -4.83 16.36 21.19
CA ILE A 77 -4.17 15.27 21.92
C ILE A 77 -5.13 14.54 22.87
N ASP A 78 -5.43 13.30 22.56
CA ASP A 78 -5.95 12.37 23.55
C ASP A 78 -4.78 11.62 24.20
N ALA A 79 -4.40 11.99 25.42
CA ALA A 79 -3.26 11.40 26.13
C ALA A 79 -3.33 9.87 26.27
N ARG A 80 -4.55 9.28 26.20
CA ARG A 80 -4.76 7.83 26.29
C ARG A 80 -4.42 7.10 24.97
N LYS A 81 -4.38 7.83 23.85
CA LYS A 81 -4.11 7.29 22.51
C LYS A 81 -2.66 7.48 22.07
N ILE A 82 -1.85 8.21 22.85
CA ILE A 82 -0.45 8.41 22.52
C ILE A 82 0.30 7.08 22.67
N ARG A 83 0.98 6.68 21.62
CA ARG A 83 1.69 5.41 21.58
C ARG A 83 3.10 5.55 22.12
N ALA A 84 3.62 4.50 22.74
CA ALA A 84 5.05 4.39 23.01
C ALA A 84 5.86 4.52 21.71
N GLY A 85 6.97 5.23 21.74
CA GLY A 85 7.76 5.58 20.56
C GLY A 85 7.37 6.90 19.89
N THR A 86 6.26 7.56 20.30
CA THR A 86 5.92 8.91 19.83
C THR A 86 7.08 9.85 20.10
N THR A 87 7.61 10.50 19.05
CA THR A 87 8.74 11.42 19.17
C THR A 87 8.25 12.77 19.67
N ILE A 88 9.03 13.34 20.60
CA ILE A 88 8.84 14.67 21.15
C ILE A 88 10.11 15.47 20.95
N THR A 89 9.98 16.63 20.31
CA THR A 89 11.08 17.58 20.14
C THR A 89 10.74 18.83 20.92
N SER A 90 11.68 19.27 21.78
CA SER A 90 11.52 20.51 22.55
C SER A 90 12.64 21.49 22.24
N LYS A 91 12.25 22.77 22.14
CA LYS A 91 13.16 23.92 22.06
C LYS A 91 13.23 24.55 23.44
N ILE A 92 14.37 24.45 24.09
CA ILE A 92 14.57 24.84 25.49
C ILE A 92 15.49 26.06 25.55
N SER A 93 15.04 27.11 26.22
CA SER A 93 15.88 28.26 26.58
C SER A 93 16.69 27.96 27.85
N HIS A 94 17.89 28.55 27.96
CA HIS A 94 18.68 28.45 29.14
C HIS A 94 18.01 29.03 30.39
N ASP A 95 17.22 30.08 30.22
CA ASP A 95 16.70 30.89 31.32
C ASP A 95 15.21 30.65 31.63
N SER A 96 14.43 30.05 30.72
CA SER A 96 12.96 30.01 30.84
C SER A 96 12.31 28.64 30.57
N GLY A 97 13.12 27.59 30.43
CA GLY A 97 12.61 26.26 30.15
C GLY A 97 12.16 26.07 28.69
N ALA A 98 11.22 25.16 28.44
CA ALA A 98 10.73 24.92 27.08
C ALA A 98 9.92 26.11 26.55
N SER A 99 10.27 26.59 25.35
CA SER A 99 9.52 27.60 24.61
C SER A 99 8.64 27.00 23.54
N GLU A 100 8.95 25.77 23.10
CA GLU A 100 8.22 25.03 22.10
C GLU A 100 8.35 23.53 22.38
N VAL A 101 7.25 22.81 22.20
CA VAL A 101 7.23 21.34 22.25
C VAL A 101 6.42 20.84 21.06
N VAL A 102 6.99 19.93 20.28
CA VAL A 102 6.36 19.31 19.11
C VAL A 102 6.24 17.81 19.36
N LEU A 103 5.03 17.29 19.28
CA LEU A 103 4.72 15.87 19.34
C LEU A 103 4.42 15.35 17.93
N GLN A 104 5.11 14.30 17.50
CA GLN A 104 4.86 13.65 16.20
C GLN A 104 3.84 12.52 16.38
N LEU A 105 2.56 12.83 16.22
CA LEU A 105 1.46 11.87 16.43
C LEU A 105 1.35 10.82 15.33
N ALA A 106 1.75 11.19 14.09
CA ALA A 106 1.84 10.30 12.94
C ALA A 106 3.03 10.74 12.07
N ILE A 107 3.32 9.97 11.04
CA ILE A 107 4.43 10.25 10.12
C ILE A 107 4.35 11.67 9.50
N ASP A 108 3.15 12.19 9.34
CA ASP A 108 2.84 13.48 8.72
C ASP A 108 1.97 14.40 9.60
N ARG A 109 1.69 14.01 10.85
CA ARG A 109 0.85 14.79 11.77
C ARG A 109 1.61 15.17 13.02
N LEU A 110 1.73 16.47 13.23
CA LEU A 110 2.42 17.07 14.36
C LEU A 110 1.43 17.90 15.19
N VAL A 111 1.66 17.92 16.50
CA VAL A 111 1.04 18.91 17.39
C VAL A 111 2.14 19.73 18.01
N ARG A 112 2.08 21.03 17.80
CA ARG A 112 3.03 22.02 18.30
C ARG A 112 2.41 22.82 19.42
N PHE A 113 3.07 22.87 20.56
CA PHE A 113 2.78 23.77 21.65
C PHE A 113 3.84 24.87 21.69
N THR A 114 3.44 26.12 21.57
CA THR A 114 4.33 27.29 21.63
C THR A 114 3.99 28.10 22.86
N ARG A 115 5.00 28.37 23.70
CA ARG A 115 4.85 29.16 24.90
C ARG A 115 4.92 30.63 24.58
N ARG A 116 3.89 31.38 24.98
CA ARG A 116 3.89 32.84 24.99
C ARG A 116 4.13 33.33 26.40
N THR A 117 5.19 34.12 26.58
CA THR A 117 5.45 34.82 27.83
C THR A 117 5.01 36.29 27.65
N VAL A 118 3.96 36.70 28.34
CA VAL A 118 3.55 38.10 28.40
C VAL A 118 4.14 38.70 29.67
N ALA A 119 4.86 39.80 29.56
CA ALA A 119 5.46 40.46 30.70
C ALA A 119 4.40 40.77 31.79
N GLY A 120 4.64 40.27 33.01
CA GLY A 120 3.72 40.43 34.13
C GLY A 120 2.51 39.49 34.17
N SER A 121 2.42 38.54 33.22
CA SER A 121 1.32 37.58 33.11
C SER A 121 1.79 36.13 33.21
N ARG A 122 0.84 35.24 33.52
CA ARG A 122 1.06 33.80 33.49
C ARG A 122 1.46 33.34 32.05
N SER A 123 2.47 32.49 31.92
CA SER A 123 2.81 31.87 30.63
C SER A 123 1.60 31.14 30.06
N ASP A 124 1.32 31.39 28.81
CA ASP A 124 0.26 30.72 28.05
C ASP A 124 0.86 29.87 26.94
N TRP A 125 0.16 28.78 26.59
CA TRP A 125 0.57 27.84 25.55
C TRP A 125 -0.47 27.82 24.42
N THR A 126 -0.01 28.03 23.21
CA THR A 126 -0.85 27.93 22.03
C THR A 126 -0.62 26.57 21.38
N GLU A 127 -1.71 25.84 21.12
CA GLU A 127 -1.70 24.57 20.38
C GLU A 127 -1.93 24.84 18.90
N THR A 128 -1.15 24.17 18.07
CA THR A 128 -1.33 24.15 16.61
C THR A 128 -1.15 22.73 16.11
N GLU A 129 -2.15 22.22 15.40
CA GLU A 129 -2.05 20.96 14.69
C GLU A 129 -1.54 21.23 13.26
N GLU A 130 -0.50 20.51 12.86
CA GLU A 130 0.14 20.66 11.55
C GLU A 130 0.12 19.32 10.83
N THR A 131 -0.36 19.34 9.59
CA THR A 131 -0.20 18.20 8.66
C THR A 131 0.90 18.55 7.66
N LEU A 132 1.95 17.73 7.62
CA LEU A 132 3.07 17.93 6.72
C LEU A 132 2.64 17.62 5.28
N ALA A 133 2.89 18.52 4.37
CA ALA A 133 2.65 18.30 2.95
C ALA A 133 3.63 17.28 2.38
N TRP A 134 3.12 16.30 1.64
CA TRP A 134 3.93 15.33 0.93
C TRP A 134 4.29 15.84 -0.47
N THR A 135 5.55 15.80 -0.80
CA THR A 135 6.02 15.96 -2.19
C THR A 135 6.17 14.60 -2.85
N THR A 136 5.74 14.49 -4.10
CA THR A 136 5.79 13.22 -4.85
C THR A 136 6.80 13.35 -5.98
N ASP A 137 7.72 12.40 -6.06
CA ASP A 137 8.60 12.18 -7.21
C ASP A 137 8.47 10.73 -7.71
N THR A 138 9.13 10.39 -8.80
CA THR A 138 9.12 9.03 -9.36
C THR A 138 10.51 8.45 -9.34
N VAL A 139 10.60 7.19 -8.92
CA VAL A 139 11.86 6.45 -8.84
C VAL A 139 11.72 5.09 -9.54
N VAL A 140 12.83 4.60 -10.07
CA VAL A 140 12.94 3.21 -10.52
C VAL A 140 13.60 2.41 -9.42
N VAL A 141 12.97 1.31 -9.04
CA VAL A 141 13.53 0.30 -8.16
C VAL A 141 13.56 -1.03 -8.89
N GLY A 142 14.53 -1.88 -8.59
CA GLY A 142 14.61 -3.17 -9.26
C GLY A 142 15.73 -4.02 -8.70
N GLY A 143 15.73 -5.27 -9.07
CA GLY A 143 16.74 -6.23 -8.61
C GLY A 143 16.66 -7.53 -9.37
N VAL A 144 17.58 -8.43 -9.04
CA VAL A 144 17.62 -9.80 -9.50
C VAL A 144 17.09 -10.69 -8.39
N VAL A 145 16.20 -11.60 -8.73
CA VAL A 145 15.66 -12.58 -7.76
C VAL A 145 16.77 -13.57 -7.38
N THR A 146 17.15 -13.53 -6.11
CA THR A 146 18.08 -14.53 -5.53
C THR A 146 17.31 -15.65 -4.83
N SER A 147 16.18 -15.30 -4.16
CA SER A 147 15.32 -16.26 -3.46
C SER A 147 13.84 -15.86 -3.50
N THR A 148 13.51 -14.60 -3.24
CA THR A 148 12.13 -14.09 -3.16
C THR A 148 12.00 -12.74 -3.84
N LEU A 149 10.76 -12.41 -4.26
CA LEU A 149 10.42 -11.07 -4.76
C LEU A 149 10.77 -9.99 -3.73
N THR A 150 10.42 -10.23 -2.47
CA THR A 150 10.66 -9.29 -1.38
C THR A 150 12.16 -9.02 -1.19
N GLY A 151 13.01 -10.06 -1.29
CA GLY A 151 14.46 -9.92 -1.22
C GLY A 151 15.00 -9.08 -2.38
N ALA A 152 14.62 -9.41 -3.62
CA ALA A 152 15.06 -8.67 -4.81
C ALA A 152 14.70 -7.18 -4.76
N ILE A 153 13.49 -6.86 -4.32
CA ILE A 153 13.04 -5.46 -4.14
C ILE A 153 13.75 -4.81 -2.96
N ALA A 154 13.93 -5.51 -1.84
CA ALA A 154 14.60 -4.96 -0.66
C ALA A 154 16.06 -4.59 -0.96
N GLU A 155 16.76 -5.38 -1.76
CA GLU A 155 18.14 -5.13 -2.20
C GLU A 155 18.22 -3.97 -3.21
N GLY A 156 17.28 -3.90 -4.16
CA GLY A 156 17.31 -2.91 -5.24
C GLY A 156 16.47 -1.65 -5.02
N ALA A 157 15.92 -1.44 -3.82
CA ALA A 157 15.08 -0.28 -3.51
C ALA A 157 15.80 0.78 -2.66
N ASP A 158 17.04 1.14 -3.01
CA ASP A 158 17.86 2.14 -2.27
C ASP A 158 17.23 3.54 -2.21
N ALA A 159 16.31 3.81 -3.14
CA ALA A 159 15.51 5.03 -3.12
C ALA A 159 14.59 5.15 -1.87
N PHE A 160 14.42 4.07 -1.11
CA PHE A 160 13.58 3.99 0.09
C PHE A 160 14.38 3.57 1.32
N PRO A 161 14.04 4.12 2.50
CA PRO A 161 14.58 3.62 3.77
C PRO A 161 14.27 2.13 3.97
N ALA A 162 15.17 1.39 4.60
CA ALA A 162 15.06 -0.06 4.77
C ALA A 162 13.71 -0.52 5.35
N GLN A 163 13.14 0.27 6.26
CA GLN A 163 11.88 -0.03 6.95
C GLN A 163 10.66 -0.08 6.01
N VAL A 164 10.69 0.66 4.89
CA VAL A 164 9.57 0.75 3.94
C VAL A 164 9.77 -0.09 2.67
N ARG A 165 10.94 -0.69 2.47
CA ARG A 165 11.23 -1.50 1.27
C ARG A 165 10.30 -2.70 1.11
N THR A 166 9.88 -3.29 2.22
CA THR A 166 8.92 -4.41 2.21
C THR A 166 7.55 -3.99 1.70
N GLU A 167 7.12 -2.74 2.00
CA GLU A 167 5.85 -2.19 1.50
C GLU A 167 5.87 -2.04 -0.03
N VAL A 168 7.01 -1.67 -0.60
CA VAL A 168 7.22 -1.62 -2.07
C VAL A 168 7.00 -2.99 -2.70
N ALA A 169 7.56 -4.04 -2.09
CA ALA A 169 7.40 -5.41 -2.57
C ALA A 169 5.93 -5.88 -2.49
N TYR A 170 5.23 -5.57 -1.40
CA TYR A 170 3.81 -5.90 -1.27
C TYR A 170 2.94 -5.15 -2.28
N ALA A 171 3.19 -3.86 -2.51
CA ALA A 171 2.45 -3.09 -3.51
C ALA A 171 2.56 -3.70 -4.92
N LEU A 172 3.75 -4.22 -5.29
CA LEU A 172 3.93 -4.92 -6.54
C LEU A 172 3.27 -6.31 -6.54
N ALA A 173 3.39 -7.06 -5.45
CA ALA A 173 2.80 -8.38 -5.32
C ALA A 173 1.27 -8.34 -5.49
N ASP A 174 0.59 -7.36 -4.90
CA ASP A 174 -0.87 -7.17 -5.03
C ASP A 174 -1.31 -6.95 -6.48
N ILE A 175 -0.50 -6.25 -7.29
CA ILE A 175 -0.79 -6.00 -8.70
C ILE A 175 -0.63 -7.28 -9.53
N LEU A 176 0.36 -8.09 -9.21
CA LEU A 176 0.75 -9.28 -9.98
C LEU A 176 0.02 -10.55 -9.56
N GLU A 177 -0.59 -10.57 -8.37
CA GLU A 177 -1.17 -11.76 -7.71
C GLU A 177 -2.02 -12.65 -8.63
N TYR A 178 -2.73 -12.03 -9.57
CA TYR A 178 -3.64 -12.75 -10.46
C TYR A 178 -3.00 -13.20 -11.78
N ARG A 179 -1.77 -12.77 -12.07
CA ARG A 179 -1.06 -13.06 -13.33
C ARG A 179 0.16 -13.93 -13.17
N VAL A 180 0.83 -13.80 -12.04
CA VAL A 180 2.06 -14.52 -11.72
C VAL A 180 1.89 -15.20 -10.38
N ASP A 181 2.13 -16.48 -10.29
CA ASP A 181 2.24 -17.16 -9.00
C ASP A 181 3.66 -16.91 -8.47
N LEU A 182 3.79 -15.81 -7.71
CA LEU A 182 5.08 -15.34 -7.20
C LEU A 182 5.81 -16.36 -6.33
N SER A 183 5.09 -17.39 -5.84
CA SER A 183 5.68 -18.47 -5.04
C SER A 183 6.19 -19.65 -5.87
N ARG A 184 5.69 -19.80 -7.10
CA ARG A 184 5.97 -20.94 -7.98
C ARG A 184 6.69 -20.58 -9.26
N ASP A 185 6.36 -19.42 -9.83
CA ASP A 185 6.83 -19.02 -11.15
C ASP A 185 8.18 -18.32 -11.10
N LEU A 186 8.53 -17.66 -9.98
CA LEU A 186 9.81 -16.96 -9.83
C LEU A 186 10.98 -17.93 -9.69
N ARG A 187 12.05 -17.62 -10.42
CA ARG A 187 13.32 -18.37 -10.42
C ARG A 187 14.48 -17.46 -10.01
N GLN A 188 15.53 -18.07 -9.52
CA GLN A 188 16.81 -17.37 -9.35
C GLN A 188 17.30 -16.84 -10.70
N GLY A 189 17.71 -15.59 -10.75
CA GLY A 189 18.14 -14.91 -11.98
C GLY A 189 17.03 -14.12 -12.67
N ASP A 190 15.76 -14.28 -12.29
CA ASP A 190 14.67 -13.43 -12.78
C ASP A 190 14.93 -11.96 -12.41
N THR A 191 14.49 -11.04 -13.26
CA THR A 191 14.73 -9.62 -13.06
C THR A 191 13.44 -8.85 -12.85
N ILE A 192 13.53 -7.81 -12.04
CA ILE A 192 12.39 -6.95 -11.70
C ILE A 192 12.81 -5.50 -11.85
N LYS A 193 11.99 -4.70 -12.53
CA LYS A 193 12.09 -3.23 -12.59
C LYS A 193 10.72 -2.63 -12.33
N VAL A 194 10.66 -1.66 -11.44
CA VAL A 194 9.42 -1.00 -11.04
C VAL A 194 9.63 0.51 -11.07
N LEU A 195 8.83 1.20 -11.86
CA LEU A 195 8.68 2.66 -11.81
C LEU A 195 7.53 2.96 -10.87
N MET A 196 7.77 3.72 -9.81
CA MET A 196 6.76 4.03 -8.82
C MET A 196 6.91 5.42 -8.24
N GLU A 197 5.87 5.91 -7.63
CA GLU A 197 5.88 7.15 -6.88
C GLU A 197 6.60 6.95 -5.54
N ARG A 198 7.36 7.97 -5.16
CA ARG A 198 7.94 8.11 -3.84
C ARG A 198 7.46 9.41 -3.23
N GLN A 199 6.87 9.33 -2.06
CA GLN A 199 6.40 10.50 -1.32
C GLN A 199 7.38 10.82 -0.20
N ARG A 200 7.72 12.12 -0.09
CA ARG A 200 8.63 12.65 0.94
C ARG A 200 7.96 13.77 1.70
N ALA A 201 8.09 13.75 3.02
CA ALA A 201 7.65 14.83 3.88
C ALA A 201 8.84 15.71 4.30
N PRO A 202 8.61 16.99 4.68
CA PRO A 202 9.66 17.92 5.11
C PRO A 202 10.48 17.44 6.31
N ASN A 203 9.94 16.55 7.14
CA ASN A 203 10.65 15.93 8.27
C ASN A 203 11.56 14.76 7.88
N GLY A 204 11.75 14.53 6.57
CA GLY A 204 12.57 13.44 6.04
C GLY A 204 11.86 12.08 5.97
N ALA A 205 10.59 11.98 6.38
CA ALA A 205 9.82 10.77 6.22
C ALA A 205 9.60 10.44 4.74
N VAL A 206 9.70 9.15 4.41
CA VAL A 206 9.52 8.64 3.05
C VAL A 206 8.54 7.49 3.08
N ARG A 207 7.62 7.46 2.12
CA ARG A 207 6.71 6.32 1.90
C ARG A 207 6.53 6.01 0.41
N PRO A 208 6.22 4.77 0.05
CA PRO A 208 5.87 4.43 -1.32
C PRO A 208 4.50 5.04 -1.67
N GLY A 209 4.37 5.50 -2.90
CA GLY A 209 3.10 5.83 -3.54
C GLY A 209 2.67 4.72 -4.49
N ASP A 210 1.94 5.10 -5.54
CA ASP A 210 1.45 4.14 -6.52
C ASP A 210 2.58 3.57 -7.39
N VAL A 211 2.48 2.27 -7.71
CA VAL A 211 3.26 1.68 -8.79
C VAL A 211 2.72 2.25 -10.12
N ILE A 212 3.60 2.82 -10.92
CA ILE A 212 3.23 3.42 -12.22
C ILE A 212 3.37 2.40 -13.34
N ALA A 213 4.50 1.68 -13.36
CA ALA A 213 4.75 0.58 -14.30
C ALA A 213 5.71 -0.43 -13.68
N ALA A 214 5.61 -1.68 -14.09
CA ALA A 214 6.57 -2.70 -13.71
C ALA A 214 6.84 -3.65 -14.88
N ARG A 215 8.07 -4.15 -14.92
CA ARG A 215 8.50 -5.21 -15.83
C ARG A 215 9.20 -6.29 -15.02
N LEU A 216 8.75 -7.52 -15.22
CA LEU A 216 9.39 -8.71 -14.66
C LEU A 216 9.81 -9.63 -15.81
N THR A 217 10.96 -10.26 -15.66
CA THR A 217 11.31 -11.43 -16.46
C THR A 217 11.12 -12.64 -15.55
N VAL A 218 10.19 -13.50 -15.89
CA VAL A 218 9.79 -14.67 -15.10
C VAL A 218 9.97 -15.90 -15.98
N ASP A 219 10.92 -16.77 -15.63
CA ASP A 219 11.25 -17.97 -16.41
C ASP A 219 11.44 -17.63 -17.92
N GLY A 220 12.22 -16.57 -18.21
CA GLY A 220 12.48 -16.06 -19.57
C GLY A 220 11.31 -15.31 -20.22
N ARG A 221 10.13 -15.28 -19.63
CA ARG A 221 8.97 -14.56 -20.15
C ARG A 221 8.91 -13.15 -19.57
N ARG A 222 8.63 -12.15 -20.42
CA ARG A 222 8.41 -10.78 -20.01
C ARG A 222 6.97 -10.57 -19.57
N VAL A 223 6.79 -10.13 -18.35
CA VAL A 223 5.50 -9.72 -17.78
C VAL A 223 5.57 -8.21 -17.53
N GLU A 224 4.71 -7.45 -18.18
CA GLU A 224 4.64 -6.01 -18.05
C GLU A 224 3.30 -5.60 -17.46
N THR A 225 3.32 -4.58 -16.63
CA THR A 225 2.10 -3.94 -16.12
C THR A 225 2.29 -2.44 -16.00
N MET A 226 1.22 -1.69 -16.23
CA MET A 226 1.21 -0.24 -16.04
C MET A 226 -0.14 0.25 -15.52
N ARG A 227 -0.10 1.30 -14.74
CA ARG A 227 -1.27 2.02 -14.25
C ARG A 227 -1.81 2.94 -15.33
N PHE A 228 -3.08 2.81 -15.66
CA PHE A 228 -3.75 3.62 -16.65
C PHE A 228 -5.09 4.10 -16.13
N ALA A 229 -5.35 5.41 -16.25
CA ALA A 229 -6.63 6.00 -15.90
C ALA A 229 -7.61 5.79 -17.07
N HIS A 230 -8.71 5.11 -16.83
CA HIS A 230 -9.72 4.80 -17.82
C HIS A 230 -11.11 5.25 -17.35
N GLY A 231 -12.01 5.53 -18.30
CA GLY A 231 -13.34 6.09 -18.03
C GLY A 231 -13.47 7.53 -18.50
N THR A 232 -14.65 8.12 -18.30
CA THR A 232 -14.93 9.53 -18.60
C THR A 232 -14.38 10.44 -17.52
N SER A 233 -14.10 11.69 -17.85
CA SER A 233 -13.45 12.70 -16.97
C SER A 233 -14.04 12.82 -15.56
N ALA A 234 -15.34 12.62 -15.40
CA ALA A 234 -16.04 12.68 -14.11
C ALA A 234 -15.95 11.41 -13.25
N GLY A 235 -15.39 10.31 -13.79
CA GLY A 235 -15.31 9.01 -13.10
C GLY A 235 -14.11 8.17 -13.49
N ALA A 236 -13.01 8.80 -13.92
CA ALA A 236 -11.80 8.09 -14.31
C ALA A 236 -11.25 7.28 -13.12
N LYS A 237 -11.19 5.97 -13.30
CA LYS A 237 -10.56 5.04 -12.34
C LYS A 237 -9.22 4.61 -12.90
N ALA A 238 -8.19 4.71 -12.07
CA ALA A 238 -6.90 4.13 -12.42
C ALA A 238 -6.91 2.63 -12.10
N SER A 239 -6.47 1.83 -13.06
CA SER A 239 -6.33 0.38 -12.94
C SER A 239 -5.04 -0.07 -13.60
N TYR A 240 -4.62 -1.29 -13.31
CA TYR A 240 -3.42 -1.88 -13.91
C TYR A 240 -3.79 -2.74 -15.11
N PHE A 241 -3.02 -2.59 -16.17
CA PHE A 241 -3.15 -3.33 -17.42
C PHE A 241 -1.81 -3.94 -17.82
N ASP A 242 -1.85 -5.08 -18.50
CA ASP A 242 -0.65 -5.67 -19.10
C ASP A 242 -0.24 -4.89 -20.39
N GLY A 243 0.89 -5.27 -20.97
CA GLY A 243 1.40 -4.67 -22.20
C GLY A 243 0.48 -4.76 -23.39
N GLU A 244 -0.56 -5.62 -23.35
CA GLU A 244 -1.56 -5.80 -24.39
C GLU A 244 -2.88 -5.04 -24.09
N GLY A 245 -2.94 -4.33 -22.95
CA GLY A 245 -4.15 -3.61 -22.52
C GLY A 245 -5.22 -4.51 -21.91
N LYS A 246 -4.86 -5.71 -21.44
CA LYS A 246 -5.73 -6.56 -20.64
C LYS A 246 -5.59 -6.18 -19.18
N SER A 247 -6.71 -6.09 -18.46
CA SER A 247 -6.70 -5.74 -17.04
C SER A 247 -5.86 -6.74 -16.22
N MET A 248 -5.01 -6.22 -15.35
CA MET A 248 -4.27 -7.03 -14.35
C MET A 248 -5.16 -7.51 -13.22
N ARG A 249 -6.29 -6.82 -12.96
CA ARG A 249 -7.26 -7.31 -11.96
C ARG A 249 -7.87 -8.60 -12.45
N ALA A 250 -7.97 -9.58 -11.58
CA ALA A 250 -8.86 -10.68 -11.81
C ALA A 250 -10.30 -10.15 -11.87
N ALA A 251 -11.11 -10.67 -12.79
CA ALA A 251 -12.54 -10.37 -12.79
C ALA A 251 -13.21 -10.91 -11.52
N PHE A 252 -12.60 -11.91 -10.88
CA PHE A 252 -13.15 -12.63 -9.75
C PHE A 252 -12.11 -12.92 -8.66
N LEU A 253 -12.55 -12.91 -7.41
CA LEU A 253 -11.76 -13.41 -6.28
C LEU A 253 -11.50 -14.93 -6.43
N ARG A 254 -10.47 -15.44 -5.78
CA ARG A 254 -10.20 -16.89 -5.72
C ARG A 254 -11.24 -17.66 -4.88
N ALA A 255 -11.84 -17.00 -3.88
CA ALA A 255 -12.89 -17.56 -3.04
C ALA A 255 -13.83 -16.46 -2.52
N PRO A 256 -15.14 -16.76 -2.33
CA PRO A 256 -16.14 -15.80 -1.90
C PRO A 256 -16.12 -15.51 -0.39
N LEU A 257 -15.29 -16.19 0.39
CA LEU A 257 -15.21 -16.05 1.85
C LEU A 257 -13.91 -16.65 2.40
N ALA A 258 -13.59 -16.30 3.66
CA ALA A 258 -12.62 -17.07 4.44
C ALA A 258 -13.27 -18.39 4.88
N PHE A 259 -12.65 -19.53 4.59
CA PHE A 259 -13.19 -20.87 4.86
C PHE A 259 -12.15 -21.76 5.55
N ARG A 260 -12.65 -22.78 6.29
CA ARG A 260 -11.77 -23.75 6.95
C ARG A 260 -11.24 -24.78 5.95
N ARG A 261 -12.12 -25.29 5.07
CA ARG A 261 -11.83 -26.28 4.05
C ARG A 261 -12.91 -26.30 2.98
N ILE A 262 -12.60 -26.80 1.81
CA ILE A 262 -13.60 -27.19 0.81
C ILE A 262 -14.14 -28.54 1.25
N SER A 263 -15.43 -28.59 1.59
CA SER A 263 -16.08 -29.80 2.07
C SER A 263 -16.63 -30.68 0.94
N SER A 264 -16.92 -30.05 -0.23
CA SER A 264 -17.32 -30.79 -1.42
C SER A 264 -16.95 -30.01 -2.69
N VAL A 265 -16.54 -30.72 -3.71
CA VAL A 265 -16.17 -30.16 -5.02
C VAL A 265 -17.29 -30.35 -6.05
N PHE A 266 -17.20 -29.62 -7.17
CA PHE A 266 -18.06 -29.77 -8.32
C PHE A 266 -17.92 -31.16 -8.95
N GLY A 267 -19.03 -31.77 -9.42
CA GLY A 267 -19.05 -33.04 -10.15
C GLY A 267 -19.97 -34.08 -9.56
N LEU A 268 -19.92 -35.31 -10.06
CA LEU A 268 -20.74 -36.42 -9.60
C LEU A 268 -20.29 -36.88 -8.22
N ARG A 269 -21.24 -36.94 -7.25
CA ARG A 269 -21.00 -37.46 -5.90
C ARG A 269 -22.23 -38.12 -5.31
N ARG A 270 -22.05 -38.95 -4.32
CA ARG A 270 -23.15 -39.48 -3.51
C ARG A 270 -23.75 -38.35 -2.67
N HIS A 271 -25.05 -38.09 -2.83
CA HIS A 271 -25.71 -37.00 -2.11
C HIS A 271 -25.77 -37.32 -0.60
N PRO A 272 -25.31 -36.44 0.29
CA PRO A 272 -25.16 -36.77 1.74
C PRO A 272 -26.49 -37.05 2.46
N ILE A 273 -27.60 -36.51 1.96
CA ILE A 273 -28.93 -36.73 2.56
C ILE A 273 -29.71 -37.84 1.83
N LEU A 274 -29.66 -37.82 0.48
CA LEU A 274 -30.48 -38.70 -0.36
C LEU A 274 -29.80 -40.04 -0.65
N GLY A 275 -28.51 -40.19 -0.40
CA GLY A 275 -27.76 -41.42 -0.65
C GLY A 275 -27.58 -41.80 -2.15
N THR A 276 -28.21 -41.09 -3.07
CA THR A 276 -28.17 -41.33 -4.52
C THR A 276 -26.99 -40.59 -5.19
N LEU A 277 -26.54 -41.12 -6.32
CA LEU A 277 -25.52 -40.45 -7.13
C LEU A 277 -26.15 -39.23 -7.79
N ARG A 278 -25.65 -38.04 -7.48
CA ARG A 278 -26.13 -36.76 -8.05
C ARG A 278 -24.96 -35.85 -8.47
N ALA A 279 -25.21 -35.06 -9.49
CA ALA A 279 -24.30 -33.99 -9.87
C ALA A 279 -24.35 -32.89 -8.83
N HIS A 280 -23.20 -32.56 -8.24
CA HIS A 280 -23.01 -31.36 -7.43
C HIS A 280 -22.64 -30.21 -8.34
N GLN A 281 -23.56 -29.25 -8.48
CA GLN A 281 -23.47 -28.15 -9.47
C GLN A 281 -22.59 -26.96 -8.95
N GLY A 282 -21.96 -27.11 -7.80
CA GLY A 282 -21.15 -26.07 -7.17
C GLY A 282 -20.00 -26.61 -6.32
N MET A 283 -19.52 -25.79 -5.45
CA MET A 283 -18.54 -26.12 -4.40
C MET A 283 -19.09 -25.75 -3.03
N ASP A 284 -18.81 -26.58 -2.05
CA ASP A 284 -19.20 -26.31 -0.66
C ASP A 284 -17.98 -25.87 0.15
N TYR A 285 -18.06 -24.67 0.73
CA TYR A 285 -17.03 -24.10 1.61
C TYR A 285 -17.49 -24.18 3.06
N ALA A 286 -16.85 -25.04 3.85
CA ALA A 286 -17.14 -25.18 5.28
C ALA A 286 -16.69 -23.92 6.04
N ALA A 287 -17.64 -23.20 6.62
CA ALA A 287 -17.39 -21.99 7.38
C ALA A 287 -18.41 -21.85 8.52
N ALA A 288 -18.09 -21.10 9.55
CA ALA A 288 -19.00 -20.85 10.67
C ALA A 288 -20.24 -20.06 10.19
N ARG A 289 -21.40 -20.32 10.84
CA ARG A 289 -22.59 -19.49 10.61
C ARG A 289 -22.28 -18.02 10.92
N GLY A 290 -22.73 -17.12 10.05
CA GLY A 290 -22.44 -15.69 10.16
C GLY A 290 -21.14 -15.24 9.53
N THR A 291 -20.29 -16.13 9.01
CA THR A 291 -19.09 -15.74 8.24
C THR A 291 -19.50 -14.86 7.06
N PRO A 292 -18.85 -13.69 6.86
CA PRO A 292 -19.15 -12.81 5.73
C PRO A 292 -18.89 -13.48 4.39
N VAL A 293 -19.89 -13.41 3.50
CA VAL A 293 -19.79 -13.83 2.09
C VAL A 293 -19.61 -12.60 1.24
N ARG A 294 -18.59 -12.62 0.39
CA ARG A 294 -18.21 -11.49 -0.47
C ARG A 294 -18.66 -11.71 -1.90
N ALA A 295 -19.02 -10.62 -2.57
CA ALA A 295 -19.22 -10.65 -4.04
C ALA A 295 -17.89 -11.08 -4.69
N LEU A 296 -17.96 -12.15 -5.49
CA LEU A 296 -16.76 -12.68 -6.13
C LEU A 296 -16.18 -11.74 -7.18
N GLY A 297 -17.02 -10.93 -7.82
CA GLY A 297 -16.67 -9.93 -8.82
C GLY A 297 -17.65 -8.77 -8.84
N ASP A 298 -17.34 -7.73 -9.60
CA ASP A 298 -18.26 -6.62 -9.86
C ASP A 298 -19.50 -7.14 -10.59
N GLY A 299 -20.69 -6.68 -10.22
CA GLY A 299 -21.93 -7.15 -10.86
C GLY A 299 -23.19 -6.53 -10.32
N THR A 300 -24.32 -7.08 -10.77
CA THR A 300 -25.66 -6.69 -10.34
C THR A 300 -26.39 -7.89 -9.75
N VAL A 301 -27.00 -7.71 -8.59
CA VAL A 301 -27.83 -8.73 -7.94
C VAL A 301 -29.08 -8.97 -8.81
N ILE A 302 -29.24 -10.19 -9.31
CA ILE A 302 -30.38 -10.58 -10.11
C ILE A 302 -31.44 -11.35 -9.30
N PHE A 303 -31.02 -11.93 -8.16
CA PHE A 303 -31.91 -12.62 -7.24
C PHE A 303 -31.40 -12.50 -5.80
N ALA A 304 -32.28 -12.25 -4.85
CA ALA A 304 -32.04 -12.30 -3.42
C ALA A 304 -33.32 -12.76 -2.73
N GLY A 305 -33.35 -13.99 -2.23
CA GLY A 305 -34.58 -14.57 -1.67
C GLY A 305 -34.45 -16.06 -1.35
N TRP A 306 -35.59 -16.74 -1.17
CA TRP A 306 -35.66 -18.18 -0.94
C TRP A 306 -35.81 -18.94 -2.25
N LYS A 307 -35.08 -20.05 -2.44
CA LYS A 307 -35.12 -20.86 -3.67
C LYS A 307 -34.96 -22.36 -3.34
N GLY A 308 -36.08 -23.00 -3.06
CA GLY A 308 -36.16 -24.48 -2.85
C GLY A 308 -35.07 -25.02 -1.93
N GLY A 309 -34.39 -26.09 -2.33
CA GLY A 309 -33.32 -26.75 -1.58
C GLY A 309 -32.10 -25.89 -1.29
N TYR A 310 -31.86 -24.83 -2.03
CA TYR A 310 -30.79 -23.88 -1.75
C TYR A 310 -31.03 -23.01 -0.50
N GLY A 311 -32.27 -22.95 -0.01
CA GLY A 311 -32.64 -22.06 1.10
C GLY A 311 -32.58 -20.58 0.67
N ARG A 312 -31.99 -19.71 1.49
CA ARG A 312 -31.73 -18.33 1.11
C ARG A 312 -30.58 -18.27 0.11
N VAL A 313 -30.83 -17.63 -1.04
CA VAL A 313 -29.92 -17.56 -2.18
C VAL A 313 -29.73 -16.13 -2.61
N LEU A 314 -28.50 -15.81 -2.97
CA LEU A 314 -28.12 -14.61 -3.70
C LEU A 314 -27.56 -15.02 -5.08
N GLU A 315 -27.98 -14.34 -6.15
CA GLU A 315 -27.41 -14.50 -7.47
C GLU A 315 -26.93 -13.15 -7.98
N ILE A 316 -25.67 -13.10 -8.43
CA ILE A 316 -25.04 -11.90 -9.00
C ILE A 316 -24.68 -12.19 -10.44
N ARG A 317 -25.19 -11.33 -11.34
CA ARG A 317 -24.80 -11.33 -12.74
C ARG A 317 -23.58 -10.45 -12.91
N HIS A 318 -22.55 -11.03 -13.46
CA HIS A 318 -21.32 -10.36 -13.86
C HIS A 318 -21.29 -10.13 -15.37
N ARG A 319 -20.26 -9.46 -15.82
CA ARG A 319 -20.02 -9.30 -17.28
C ARG A 319 -19.65 -10.65 -17.90
N ASN A 320 -19.63 -10.68 -19.22
CA ASN A 320 -19.22 -11.85 -20.02
C ASN A 320 -20.06 -13.13 -19.77
N GLY A 321 -21.33 -12.97 -19.40
CA GLY A 321 -22.25 -14.09 -19.23
C GLY A 321 -22.06 -14.91 -17.95
N PHE A 322 -21.24 -14.44 -17.02
CA PHE A 322 -21.06 -15.10 -15.72
C PHE A 322 -22.20 -14.76 -14.76
N VAL A 323 -22.65 -15.76 -14.02
CA VAL A 323 -23.51 -15.61 -12.85
C VAL A 323 -22.90 -16.40 -11.70
N THR A 324 -22.75 -15.77 -10.53
CA THR A 324 -22.40 -16.47 -9.29
C THR A 324 -23.60 -16.63 -8.41
N ARG A 325 -23.78 -17.83 -7.83
CA ARG A 325 -24.86 -18.16 -6.91
C ARG A 325 -24.30 -18.57 -5.58
N TYR A 326 -24.90 -18.05 -4.51
CA TYR A 326 -24.52 -18.25 -3.12
C TYR A 326 -25.71 -18.81 -2.38
N GLY A 327 -25.63 -20.07 -1.93
CA GLY A 327 -26.72 -20.82 -1.28
C GLY A 327 -26.52 -21.02 0.20
N HIS A 328 -27.58 -21.53 0.87
CA HIS A 328 -27.65 -21.85 2.29
C HIS A 328 -27.39 -20.67 3.23
N LEU A 329 -27.65 -19.44 2.76
CA LEU A 329 -27.33 -18.21 3.46
C LEU A 329 -28.14 -18.03 4.75
N ASN A 330 -27.55 -17.42 5.76
CA ASN A 330 -28.24 -16.98 6.96
C ASN A 330 -29.04 -15.70 6.74
N GLY A 331 -28.54 -14.81 5.88
CA GLY A 331 -29.17 -13.52 5.52
C GLY A 331 -28.31 -12.75 4.54
N PHE A 332 -28.87 -11.65 4.06
CA PHE A 332 -28.21 -10.72 3.13
C PHE A 332 -27.61 -9.56 3.94
N ALA A 333 -26.53 -8.96 3.43
CA ALA A 333 -25.97 -7.76 4.02
C ALA A 333 -26.90 -6.54 3.81
N PRO A 334 -26.84 -5.52 4.66
CA PRO A 334 -27.66 -4.31 4.53
C PRO A 334 -27.58 -3.71 3.13
N GLY A 335 -28.74 -3.34 2.56
CA GLY A 335 -28.87 -2.75 1.23
C GLY A 335 -28.73 -3.72 0.06
N ILE A 336 -28.55 -5.02 0.30
CA ILE A 336 -28.48 -6.03 -0.76
C ILE A 336 -29.89 -6.53 -1.11
N ARG A 337 -30.32 -6.24 -2.34
CA ARG A 337 -31.61 -6.65 -2.93
C ARG A 337 -31.48 -6.79 -4.44
N ARG A 338 -32.46 -7.39 -5.09
CA ARG A 338 -32.49 -7.43 -6.57
C ARG A 338 -32.33 -6.03 -7.16
N GLY A 339 -31.46 -5.89 -8.14
CA GLY A 339 -31.07 -4.62 -8.77
C GLY A 339 -29.90 -3.90 -8.09
N SER A 340 -29.45 -4.33 -6.90
CA SER A 340 -28.29 -3.71 -6.27
C SER A 340 -27.02 -3.93 -7.10
N SER A 341 -26.26 -2.86 -7.34
CA SER A 341 -24.89 -2.96 -7.87
C SER A 341 -23.94 -3.31 -6.74
N VAL A 342 -23.05 -4.23 -6.97
CA VAL A 342 -22.03 -4.69 -6.01
C VAL A 342 -20.65 -4.66 -6.65
N SER A 343 -19.66 -4.26 -5.84
CA SER A 343 -18.26 -4.32 -6.23
C SER A 343 -17.61 -5.59 -5.71
N ILE A 344 -16.57 -6.06 -6.39
CA ILE A 344 -15.72 -7.16 -5.95
C ILE A 344 -15.31 -6.98 -4.48
N SER A 345 -15.29 -8.07 -3.71
CA SER A 345 -14.95 -8.10 -2.27
C SER A 345 -15.96 -7.45 -1.32
N ARG A 346 -17.02 -6.79 -1.80
CA ARG A 346 -18.10 -6.28 -0.94
C ARG A 346 -18.79 -7.43 -0.22
N THR A 347 -19.00 -7.32 1.09
CA THR A 347 -19.85 -8.26 1.85
C THR A 347 -21.29 -8.15 1.33
N VAL A 348 -21.85 -9.27 0.88
CA VAL A 348 -23.19 -9.34 0.27
C VAL A 348 -24.16 -10.24 1.04
N ALA A 349 -23.63 -11.17 1.84
CA ALA A 349 -24.44 -12.11 2.62
C ALA A 349 -23.64 -12.71 3.78
N PHE A 350 -24.25 -13.61 4.52
CA PHE A 350 -23.63 -14.35 5.62
C PHE A 350 -23.92 -15.85 5.52
N VAL A 351 -22.91 -16.67 5.83
CA VAL A 351 -23.02 -18.13 5.83
C VAL A 351 -24.11 -18.60 6.78
N GLY A 352 -24.92 -19.56 6.35
CA GLY A 352 -25.96 -20.17 7.12
C GLY A 352 -26.02 -21.70 6.97
N THR A 353 -27.23 -22.24 7.14
CA THR A 353 -27.56 -23.66 6.93
C THR A 353 -29.03 -23.78 6.55
N THR A 354 -29.55 -22.85 5.75
CA THR A 354 -30.94 -22.83 5.30
C THR A 354 -31.15 -23.76 4.11
N GLY A 355 -32.38 -24.30 3.94
CA GLY A 355 -32.69 -25.26 2.89
C GLY A 355 -32.14 -26.66 3.17
N LEU A 356 -31.74 -27.41 2.14
CA LEU A 356 -31.20 -28.76 2.25
C LEU A 356 -29.70 -28.72 2.63
N SER A 357 -29.43 -28.46 3.88
CA SER A 357 -28.08 -28.34 4.44
C SER A 357 -27.96 -29.10 5.74
N THR A 358 -26.88 -29.84 5.93
CA THR A 358 -26.62 -30.65 7.14
C THR A 358 -25.77 -29.93 8.18
N ALA A 359 -25.02 -28.93 7.78
CA ALA A 359 -24.12 -28.15 8.65
C ALA A 359 -23.82 -26.76 8.01
N PRO A 360 -23.39 -25.76 8.78
CA PRO A 360 -23.07 -24.46 8.25
C PRO A 360 -21.99 -24.53 7.17
N HIS A 361 -22.32 -24.07 5.97
CA HIS A 361 -21.42 -23.95 4.81
C HIS A 361 -22.00 -22.99 3.79
N LEU A 362 -21.17 -22.50 2.90
CA LEU A 362 -21.59 -21.81 1.69
C LEU A 362 -21.60 -22.81 0.54
N HIS A 363 -22.76 -22.99 -0.11
CA HIS A 363 -22.86 -23.61 -1.42
C HIS A 363 -22.65 -22.54 -2.48
N PHE A 364 -21.64 -22.71 -3.34
CA PHE A 364 -21.22 -21.71 -4.32
C PHE A 364 -21.20 -22.30 -5.72
N GLU A 365 -21.90 -21.65 -6.65
CA GLU A 365 -21.98 -22.06 -8.05
C GLU A 365 -21.50 -20.94 -8.97
N VAL A 366 -20.92 -21.35 -10.10
CA VAL A 366 -20.60 -20.50 -11.25
C VAL A 366 -21.33 -21.00 -12.47
N LEU A 367 -22.12 -20.11 -13.08
CA LEU A 367 -22.78 -20.37 -14.34
C LEU A 367 -22.13 -19.47 -15.41
N VAL A 368 -21.83 -20.07 -16.56
CA VAL A 368 -21.33 -19.37 -17.75
C VAL A 368 -22.33 -19.60 -18.88
N ASN A 369 -22.95 -18.52 -19.36
CA ASN A 369 -24.03 -18.59 -20.34
C ASN A 369 -25.16 -19.56 -19.93
N GLY A 370 -25.55 -19.53 -18.66
CA GLY A 370 -26.59 -20.35 -18.07
C GLY A 370 -26.21 -21.80 -17.75
N LYS A 371 -25.00 -22.26 -18.05
CA LYS A 371 -24.51 -23.61 -17.77
C LYS A 371 -23.60 -23.65 -16.54
N HIS A 372 -23.85 -24.54 -15.60
CA HIS A 372 -22.97 -24.74 -14.44
C HIS A 372 -21.58 -25.20 -14.86
N ARG A 373 -20.56 -24.64 -14.25
CA ARG A 373 -19.15 -24.92 -14.49
C ARG A 373 -18.43 -25.11 -13.15
N ASP A 374 -17.36 -25.94 -13.18
CA ASP A 374 -16.49 -26.03 -12.01
C ASP A 374 -15.89 -24.63 -11.69
N PRO A 375 -16.17 -24.04 -10.53
CA PRO A 375 -15.68 -22.71 -10.16
C PRO A 375 -14.18 -22.57 -10.29
N ARG A 376 -13.40 -23.60 -9.94
CA ARG A 376 -11.93 -23.60 -10.01
C ARG A 376 -11.41 -23.46 -11.45
N VAL A 377 -12.16 -23.98 -12.42
CA VAL A 377 -11.81 -23.91 -13.83
C VAL A 377 -12.37 -22.66 -14.48
N ALA A 378 -13.66 -22.37 -14.24
CA ALA A 378 -14.38 -21.27 -14.88
C ALA A 378 -13.82 -19.90 -14.52
N LEU A 379 -13.32 -19.74 -13.30
CA LEU A 379 -12.80 -18.46 -12.78
C LEU A 379 -11.29 -18.29 -13.02
N ARG A 380 -10.62 -19.35 -13.43
CA ARG A 380 -9.17 -19.29 -13.71
C ARG A 380 -8.93 -18.41 -14.93
N ASN A 381 -8.03 -17.43 -14.80
CA ASN A 381 -7.59 -16.57 -15.88
C ASN A 381 -8.69 -15.67 -16.51
N VAL A 382 -9.81 -15.48 -15.82
CA VAL A 382 -10.79 -14.48 -16.25
C VAL A 382 -10.27 -13.11 -15.82
N THR A 383 -9.83 -12.34 -16.81
CA THR A 383 -9.32 -10.98 -16.58
C THR A 383 -10.47 -10.00 -16.36
N GLY A 384 -10.19 -8.92 -15.65
CA GLY A 384 -11.09 -7.77 -15.56
C GLY A 384 -11.35 -7.13 -16.93
N GLU A 385 -12.00 -6.00 -16.90
CA GLU A 385 -12.42 -5.30 -18.13
C GLU A 385 -11.20 -4.92 -18.99
N PRO A 386 -11.20 -5.28 -20.29
CA PRO A 386 -10.13 -4.86 -21.19
C PRO A 386 -10.20 -3.34 -21.42
N LEU A 387 -9.13 -2.78 -21.93
CA LEU A 387 -9.07 -1.39 -22.34
C LEU A 387 -10.11 -1.11 -23.42
N ALA A 388 -10.87 -0.01 -23.30
CA ALA A 388 -11.80 0.42 -24.32
C ALA A 388 -11.06 0.77 -25.62
N ALA A 389 -11.66 0.42 -26.77
CA ALA A 389 -11.04 0.62 -28.08
C ALA A 389 -10.61 2.07 -28.34
N GLY A 390 -11.41 3.05 -27.92
CA GLY A 390 -11.10 4.48 -28.06
C GLY A 390 -9.94 4.98 -27.20
N GLN A 391 -9.47 4.18 -26.23
CA GLN A 391 -8.34 4.55 -25.36
C GLN A 391 -7.03 3.88 -25.76
N ARG A 392 -7.06 3.04 -26.80
CA ARG A 392 -5.89 2.25 -27.20
C ARG A 392 -4.70 3.09 -27.59
N ALA A 393 -4.89 4.14 -28.40
CA ALA A 393 -3.79 5.02 -28.82
C ALA A 393 -3.11 5.72 -27.63
N THR A 394 -3.92 6.28 -26.72
CA THR A 394 -3.42 6.94 -25.50
C THR A 394 -2.69 5.96 -24.60
N PHE A 395 -3.17 4.72 -24.50
CA PHE A 395 -2.51 3.66 -23.74
C PHE A 395 -1.14 3.29 -24.32
N GLU A 396 -1.04 3.07 -25.63
CA GLU A 396 0.22 2.69 -26.28
C GLU A 396 1.27 3.84 -26.19
N ASP A 397 0.85 5.08 -26.34
CA ASP A 397 1.73 6.24 -26.17
C ASP A 397 2.25 6.35 -24.72
N LEU A 398 1.37 6.21 -23.72
CA LEU A 398 1.78 6.20 -22.33
C LEU A 398 2.71 5.01 -22.02
N LYS A 399 2.39 3.83 -22.54
CA LYS A 399 3.20 2.62 -22.41
C LYS A 399 4.62 2.86 -22.91
N ALA A 400 4.77 3.39 -24.13
CA ALA A 400 6.08 3.65 -24.72
C ALA A 400 6.91 4.58 -23.82
N ARG A 401 6.32 5.65 -23.30
CA ARG A 401 6.98 6.59 -22.38
C ARG A 401 7.39 5.94 -21.05
N LEU A 402 6.50 5.18 -20.43
CA LEU A 402 6.78 4.58 -19.13
C LEU A 402 7.85 3.50 -19.20
N PHE A 403 7.80 2.63 -20.20
CA PHE A 403 8.80 1.57 -20.35
C PHE A 403 10.15 2.09 -20.84
N SER A 404 10.20 3.16 -21.63
CA SER A 404 11.44 3.88 -21.92
C SER A 404 12.11 4.41 -20.63
N ARG A 405 11.32 4.94 -19.69
CA ARG A 405 11.85 5.35 -18.37
C ARG A 405 12.37 4.19 -17.53
N LEU A 406 11.71 3.04 -17.57
CA LEU A 406 12.19 1.82 -16.88
C LEU A 406 13.54 1.33 -17.43
N ASP A 407 13.82 1.57 -18.70
CA ASP A 407 15.05 1.14 -19.37
C ASP A 407 16.19 2.14 -19.21
N SER A 408 15.89 3.39 -18.84
CA SER A 408 16.91 4.44 -18.67
C SER A 408 17.76 4.15 -17.42
N PRO A 409 19.10 4.17 -17.51
CA PRO A 409 20.00 3.84 -16.40
C PRO A 409 20.00 4.88 -15.27
N THR A 410 19.36 6.04 -15.45
CA THR A 410 19.39 7.14 -14.49
C THR A 410 18.03 7.81 -14.42
N ALA A 411 17.11 7.28 -13.64
CA ALA A 411 15.83 7.95 -13.40
C ALA A 411 15.61 8.29 -11.92
N THR A 412 16.59 9.01 -11.34
CA THR A 412 16.29 9.91 -10.22
C THR A 412 15.93 11.26 -10.83
N ASN A 413 14.75 11.38 -11.41
CA ASN A 413 14.29 12.65 -11.96
C ASN A 413 13.29 13.29 -11.00
N THR A 414 13.71 14.38 -10.40
CA THR A 414 12.93 15.38 -9.68
C THR A 414 12.09 16.19 -10.70
N ALA A 415 11.07 15.57 -11.26
CA ALA A 415 10.03 16.28 -11.99
C ALA A 415 8.69 15.90 -11.38
N ALA A 416 8.10 16.86 -10.69
CA ALA A 416 6.73 16.75 -10.20
C ALA A 416 5.82 16.39 -11.39
N ALA A 417 5.19 15.22 -11.33
CA ALA A 417 4.07 14.94 -12.20
C ALA A 417 2.98 15.99 -11.91
N PRO A 418 2.29 16.51 -12.93
CA PRO A 418 1.20 17.45 -12.69
C PRO A 418 0.18 16.76 -11.77
N VAL A 419 0.06 17.30 -10.58
CA VAL A 419 -1.03 17.02 -9.65
C VAL A 419 -2.28 17.44 -10.40
N VAL A 420 -3.15 16.50 -10.75
CA VAL A 420 -4.52 16.81 -11.07
C VAL A 420 -5.12 17.35 -9.78
N SER A 421 -5.11 18.67 -9.66
CA SER A 421 -5.75 19.39 -8.58
C SER A 421 -7.21 18.93 -8.51
N ARG A 422 -7.61 18.39 -7.37
CA ARG A 422 -9.00 18.40 -6.97
C ARG A 422 -9.42 19.86 -6.97
N VAL A 423 -10.26 20.22 -7.88
CA VAL A 423 -11.08 21.43 -7.76
C VAL A 423 -12.15 21.05 -6.73
N ASP A 424 -11.98 21.52 -5.51
CA ASP A 424 -13.06 21.62 -4.55
C ASP A 424 -14.01 22.70 -5.13
N GLY A 425 -15.12 22.24 -5.65
CA GLY A 425 -16.22 23.11 -6.04
C GLY A 425 -17.11 23.33 -4.81
N ASP A 426 -17.42 24.59 -4.57
CA ASP A 426 -18.44 25.10 -3.65
C ASP A 426 -19.79 24.38 -3.73
#